data_04505974852d4edb340ee4bb11c0581f
#
_entry.id   04505974852d4edb340ee4bb11c0581f
#
_cell.length_a   1.000
_cell.length_b   1.000
_cell.length_c   1.000
_cell.angle_alpha   90.00
_cell.angle_beta   90.00
_cell.angle_gamma   90.00
#
_symmetry.space_group_name_H-M   'P 1'
#
loop_
_entity.id
_entity.type
_entity.pdbx_description
1 polymer ?
#
loop_
_entity_poly.entity_id
_entity_poly.type
_entity_poly.pdbx_seq_one_letter_code
_entity_poly.pdbx_strand_id
1 'polypeptide(L)'
;MVTMVFIAGFFGEYSGIFLLVCFIIVCIALFMAPVLLIINGVVMIKKESVCAAHLLSLGLGIVIAIGEIASVIYVLGLAGNTRLGDVNLPILFVAATVFYFSYLVLCFVIYSLFITHRPHRNNFNYVIIHGCGLAGGERVTKLLSDRVDKAIEIYEKCKVKPVLIPSGGQGADEKISEAQAMKNYLMEKGVPEADVLLEDKSATTEENIMNSKAIIDSREGRKKTALVSSNYHVYRCLRLARKAGLKCTGVGAHVALYYWPSALIREFIAVFLTKNFLIWAMIGYLVFVSPLLYAFLVE
;
A
#
# COMPACT_ATOMS: atom_id res chain seq x y z
N MET A 1 1.19 5.23 26.58
CA MET A 1 1.86 5.43 27.88
C MET A 1 3.27 4.81 27.92
N VAL A 2 3.48 3.54 27.59
CA VAL A 2 4.80 2.88 27.60
C VAL A 2 5.82 3.58 26.67
N THR A 3 5.44 3.98 25.48
CA THR A 3 6.31 4.73 24.53
C THR A 3 6.71 6.12 25.04
N MET A 4 5.81 6.82 25.74
CA MET A 4 6.14 8.13 26.35
C MET A 4 7.13 8.01 27.50
N VAL A 5 7.02 6.96 28.32
CA VAL A 5 7.97 6.68 29.42
C VAL A 5 9.35 6.33 28.86
N PHE A 6 9.42 5.59 27.74
CA PHE A 6 10.68 5.27 27.07
C PHE A 6 11.36 6.51 26.47
N ILE A 7 10.59 7.41 25.84
CA ILE A 7 11.09 8.67 25.28
C ILE A 7 11.55 9.62 26.39
N ALA A 8 10.77 9.73 27.49
CA ALA A 8 11.16 10.53 28.64
C ALA A 8 12.45 10.03 29.32
N GLY A 9 12.64 8.69 29.37
CA GLY A 9 13.88 8.10 29.89
C GLY A 9 15.11 8.30 29.01
N PHE A 10 14.93 8.44 27.67
CA PHE A 10 16.04 8.61 26.72
C PHE A 10 16.50 10.06 26.58
N PHE A 11 15.59 11.04 26.69
CA PHE A 11 15.88 12.46 26.45
C PHE A 11 15.92 13.31 27.74
N GLY A 12 15.61 12.73 28.90
CA GLY A 12 15.68 13.42 30.20
C GLY A 12 14.93 14.76 30.19
N GLU A 13 15.57 15.85 30.60
CA GLU A 13 14.98 17.21 30.68
C GLU A 13 14.55 17.76 29.31
N TYR A 14 15.10 17.26 28.20
CA TYR A 14 14.74 17.68 26.82
C TYR A 14 13.57 16.90 26.22
N SER A 15 12.98 15.96 26.96
CA SER A 15 11.86 15.13 26.46
C SER A 15 10.66 15.98 26.01
N GLY A 16 10.37 17.06 26.74
CA GLY A 16 9.27 17.99 26.42
C GLY A 16 9.50 18.73 25.09
N ILE A 17 10.72 19.22 24.88
CA ILE A 17 11.10 19.93 23.65
C ILE A 17 11.07 18.95 22.47
N PHE A 18 11.60 17.74 22.64
CA PHE A 18 11.57 16.71 21.59
C PHE A 18 10.14 16.35 21.18
N LEU A 19 9.25 16.12 22.15
CA LEU A 19 7.84 15.85 21.89
C LEU A 19 7.14 17.01 21.20
N LEU A 20 7.42 18.26 21.60
CA LEU A 20 6.90 19.47 20.98
C LEU A 20 7.36 19.58 19.52
N VAL A 21 8.63 19.36 19.23
CA VAL A 21 9.17 19.38 17.88
C VAL A 21 8.54 18.28 17.02
N CYS A 22 8.41 17.06 17.55
CA CYS A 22 7.73 15.97 16.85
C CYS A 22 6.26 16.33 16.57
N PHE A 23 5.56 16.92 17.54
CA PHE A 23 4.17 17.36 17.38
C PHE A 23 4.05 18.44 16.29
N ILE A 24 4.92 19.46 16.28
CA ILE A 24 4.94 20.50 15.25
C ILE A 24 5.20 19.90 13.86
N ILE A 25 6.14 18.97 13.73
CA ILE A 25 6.42 18.28 12.45
C ILE A 25 5.19 17.52 11.96
N VAL A 26 4.50 16.81 12.85
CA VAL A 26 3.28 16.07 12.51
C VAL A 26 2.16 17.04 12.07
N CYS A 27 1.98 18.15 12.78
CA CYS A 27 0.99 19.18 12.41
C CYS A 27 1.28 19.79 11.04
N ILE A 28 2.53 20.14 10.75
CA ILE A 28 2.94 20.66 9.43
C ILE A 28 2.71 19.59 8.35
N ALA A 29 3.07 18.33 8.60
CA ALA A 29 2.88 17.24 7.65
C ALA A 29 1.38 17.01 7.35
N LEU A 30 0.52 17.04 8.37
CA LEU A 30 -0.93 16.92 8.20
C LEU A 30 -1.49 18.09 7.39
N PHE A 31 -1.09 19.33 7.69
CA PHE A 31 -1.56 20.53 6.98
C PHE A 31 -1.08 20.56 5.52
N MET A 32 0.10 20.05 5.23
CA MET A 32 0.64 19.98 3.87
C MET A 32 0.12 18.78 3.07
N ALA A 33 -0.42 17.77 3.73
CA ALA A 33 -0.87 16.53 3.08
C ALA A 33 -1.92 16.76 1.97
N PRO A 34 -2.98 17.56 2.15
CA PRO A 34 -3.97 17.79 1.09
C PRO A 34 -3.36 18.51 -0.13
N VAL A 35 -2.45 19.45 0.09
CA VAL A 35 -1.76 20.17 -1.00
C VAL A 35 -0.92 19.17 -1.82
N LEU A 36 -0.16 18.31 -1.16
CA LEU A 36 0.65 17.29 -1.82
C LEU A 36 -0.22 16.27 -2.56
N LEU A 37 -1.35 15.87 -1.99
CA LEU A 37 -2.30 14.95 -2.65
C LEU A 37 -2.96 15.58 -3.87
N ILE A 38 -3.34 16.85 -3.82
CA ILE A 38 -3.91 17.60 -4.96
C ILE A 38 -2.88 17.73 -6.08
N ILE A 39 -1.64 18.15 -5.76
CA ILE A 39 -0.54 18.22 -6.73
C ILE A 39 -0.30 16.85 -7.37
N ASN A 40 -0.24 15.80 -6.56
CA ASN A 40 -0.08 14.44 -7.05
C ASN A 40 -1.22 14.02 -7.99
N GLY A 41 -2.47 14.31 -7.63
CA GLY A 41 -3.63 14.01 -8.47
C GLY A 41 -3.59 14.72 -9.82
N VAL A 42 -3.18 15.97 -9.86
CA VAL A 42 -2.99 16.73 -11.10
C VAL A 42 -1.87 16.12 -11.96
N VAL A 43 -0.75 15.71 -11.34
CA VAL A 43 0.35 15.02 -12.04
C VAL A 43 -0.11 13.69 -12.61
N MET A 44 -0.91 12.92 -11.86
CA MET A 44 -1.47 11.65 -12.32
C MET A 44 -2.35 11.83 -13.56
N ILE A 45 -3.27 12.81 -13.55
CA ILE A 45 -4.16 13.11 -14.68
C ILE A 45 -3.35 13.51 -15.93
N LYS A 46 -2.24 14.24 -15.75
CA LYS A 46 -1.39 14.69 -16.87
C LYS A 46 -0.52 13.58 -17.47
N LYS A 47 -0.12 12.59 -16.67
CA LYS A 47 0.83 11.54 -17.10
C LYS A 47 0.17 10.22 -17.46
N GLU A 48 -0.99 9.94 -16.87
CA GLU A 48 -1.74 8.70 -17.02
C GLU A 48 -3.13 8.99 -17.62
N SER A 49 -3.85 7.96 -18.00
CA SER A 49 -5.23 8.08 -18.44
C SER A 49 -6.14 8.48 -17.26
N VAL A 50 -7.21 9.22 -17.55
CA VAL A 50 -8.19 9.59 -16.53
C VAL A 50 -9.05 8.38 -16.18
N CYS A 51 -8.90 7.86 -14.97
CA CYS A 51 -9.76 6.82 -14.42
C CYS A 51 -10.00 7.07 -12.92
N ALA A 52 -11.03 6.43 -12.37
CA ALA A 52 -11.40 6.61 -10.95
C ALA A 52 -10.22 6.33 -9.99
N ALA A 53 -9.38 5.34 -10.29
CA ALA A 53 -8.22 5.01 -9.47
C ALA A 53 -7.16 6.12 -9.46
N HIS A 54 -6.97 6.84 -10.57
CA HIS A 54 -6.01 7.94 -10.69
C HIS A 54 -6.52 9.23 -10.04
N LEU A 55 -7.84 9.36 -9.87
CA LEU A 55 -8.46 10.52 -9.21
C LEU A 55 -8.49 10.41 -7.67
N LEU A 56 -8.12 9.28 -7.10
CA LEU A 56 -8.22 9.03 -5.65
C LEU A 56 -7.42 10.03 -4.82
N SER A 57 -6.18 10.34 -5.21
CA SER A 57 -5.36 11.31 -4.48
C SER A 57 -5.92 12.73 -4.61
N LEU A 58 -6.40 13.12 -5.79
CA LEU A 58 -7.02 14.42 -6.00
C LEU A 58 -8.29 14.58 -5.14
N GLY A 59 -9.19 13.59 -5.22
CA GLY A 59 -10.45 13.61 -4.47
C GLY A 59 -10.22 13.64 -2.95
N LEU A 60 -9.32 12.78 -2.45
CA LEU A 60 -8.98 12.76 -1.04
C LEU A 60 -8.33 14.09 -0.59
N GLY A 61 -7.40 14.64 -1.39
CA GLY A 61 -6.77 15.93 -1.10
C GLY A 61 -7.78 17.08 -1.01
N ILE A 62 -8.75 17.13 -1.93
CA ILE A 62 -9.82 18.14 -1.90
C ILE A 62 -10.69 18.00 -0.64
N VAL A 63 -11.11 16.78 -0.30
CA VAL A 63 -11.94 16.51 0.88
C VAL A 63 -11.22 16.94 2.17
N ILE A 64 -9.94 16.59 2.31
CA ILE A 64 -9.13 16.98 3.49
C ILE A 64 -8.98 18.50 3.53
N ALA A 65 -8.65 19.17 2.40
CA ALA A 65 -8.48 20.61 2.34
C ALA A 65 -9.76 21.36 2.76
N ILE A 66 -10.93 20.91 2.29
CA ILE A 66 -12.22 21.48 2.70
C ILE A 66 -12.43 21.30 4.21
N GLY A 67 -12.14 20.12 4.77
CA GLY A 67 -12.23 19.85 6.20
C GLY A 67 -11.31 20.74 7.04
N GLU A 68 -10.06 20.94 6.60
CA GLU A 68 -9.09 21.83 7.28
C GLU A 68 -9.55 23.29 7.25
N ILE A 69 -9.97 23.79 6.09
CA ILE A 69 -10.48 25.16 5.95
C ILE A 69 -11.72 25.35 6.84
N ALA A 70 -12.66 24.43 6.83
CA ALA A 70 -13.85 24.48 7.68
C ALA A 70 -13.47 24.48 9.18
N SER A 71 -12.48 23.65 9.58
CA SER A 71 -11.98 23.60 10.95
C SER A 71 -11.33 24.94 11.36
N VAL A 72 -10.52 25.55 10.50
CA VAL A 72 -9.89 26.86 10.76
C VAL A 72 -10.96 27.95 10.91
N ILE A 73 -11.92 28.03 9.98
CA ILE A 73 -13.01 29.01 10.04
C ILE A 73 -13.80 28.86 11.35
N TYR A 74 -14.07 27.61 11.74
CA TYR A 74 -14.79 27.31 12.96
C TYR A 74 -14.00 27.76 14.20
N VAL A 75 -12.72 27.43 14.30
CA VAL A 75 -11.85 27.84 15.43
C VAL A 75 -11.74 29.37 15.52
N LEU A 76 -11.59 30.06 14.39
CA LEU A 76 -11.55 31.54 14.35
C LEU A 76 -12.88 32.14 14.75
N GLY A 77 -14.02 31.57 14.34
CA GLY A 77 -15.36 31.99 14.73
C GLY A 77 -15.59 31.80 16.24
N LEU A 78 -15.12 30.73 16.83
CA LEU A 78 -15.16 30.47 18.27
C LEU A 78 -14.29 31.47 19.06
N ALA A 79 -13.05 31.75 18.57
CA ALA A 79 -12.14 32.68 19.23
C ALA A 79 -12.70 34.09 19.34
N GLY A 80 -13.67 34.50 18.46
CA GLY A 80 -14.37 35.76 18.52
C GLY A 80 -15.55 35.80 19.49
N ASN A 81 -16.13 34.65 19.90
CA ASN A 81 -17.43 34.62 20.62
C ASN A 81 -17.44 33.78 21.92
N THR A 82 -16.41 33.06 22.28
CA THR A 82 -16.44 32.14 23.45
C THR A 82 -15.21 32.27 24.33
N ARG A 83 -15.39 32.04 25.63
CA ARG A 83 -14.29 31.88 26.57
C ARG A 83 -13.53 30.60 26.24
N LEU A 84 -12.21 30.61 26.36
CA LEU A 84 -11.28 29.48 26.10
C LEU A 84 -11.60 28.15 26.85
N GLY A 85 -12.75 28.05 27.51
CA GLY A 85 -13.17 26.88 28.30
C GLY A 85 -14.28 26.03 27.67
N ASP A 86 -14.96 26.52 26.62
CA ASP A 86 -16.05 25.78 26.01
C ASP A 86 -15.52 24.87 24.90
N VAL A 87 -14.91 23.74 25.32
CA VAL A 87 -14.50 22.70 24.34
C VAL A 87 -15.75 22.09 23.72
N ASN A 88 -15.97 22.38 22.45
CA ASN A 88 -17.12 21.84 21.73
C ASN A 88 -16.87 20.35 21.44
N LEU A 89 -17.51 19.47 22.21
CA LEU A 89 -17.42 18.01 22.12
C LEU A 89 -17.55 17.44 20.69
N PRO A 90 -18.50 17.91 19.85
CA PRO A 90 -18.56 17.48 18.46
C PRO A 90 -17.27 17.67 17.66
N ILE A 91 -16.55 18.78 17.88
CA ILE A 91 -15.29 19.04 17.17
C ILE A 91 -14.20 18.11 17.64
N LEU A 92 -14.12 17.91 18.97
CA LEU A 92 -13.17 16.96 19.55
C LEU A 92 -13.41 15.54 19.01
N PHE A 93 -14.69 15.17 18.85
CA PHE A 93 -15.07 13.88 18.25
C PHE A 93 -14.65 13.77 16.78
N VAL A 94 -14.89 14.81 15.97
CA VAL A 94 -14.44 14.86 14.56
C VAL A 94 -12.91 14.80 14.48
N ALA A 95 -12.21 15.58 15.29
CA ALA A 95 -10.75 15.59 15.34
C ALA A 95 -10.19 14.21 15.73
N ALA A 96 -10.77 13.57 16.74
CA ALA A 96 -10.38 12.21 17.15
C ALA A 96 -10.61 11.19 16.04
N THR A 97 -11.72 11.31 15.31
CA THR A 97 -12.04 10.44 14.16
C THR A 97 -10.99 10.59 13.06
N VAL A 98 -10.70 11.83 12.65
CA VAL A 98 -9.68 12.12 11.63
C VAL A 98 -8.31 11.59 12.08
N PHE A 99 -7.93 11.83 13.33
CA PHE A 99 -6.67 11.33 13.88
C PHE A 99 -6.59 9.81 13.85
N TYR A 100 -7.64 9.10 14.25
CA TYR A 100 -7.68 7.63 14.24
C TYR A 100 -7.50 7.05 12.84
N PHE A 101 -8.26 7.56 11.85
CA PHE A 101 -8.14 7.08 10.48
C PHE A 101 -6.78 7.43 9.86
N SER A 102 -6.25 8.62 10.14
CA SER A 102 -4.89 9.01 9.71
C SER A 102 -3.83 8.09 10.31
N TYR A 103 -3.98 7.70 11.57
CA TYR A 103 -3.10 6.73 12.22
C TYR A 103 -3.16 5.36 11.53
N LEU A 104 -4.35 4.86 11.15
CA LEU A 104 -4.47 3.59 10.41
C LEU A 104 -3.78 3.65 9.05
N VAL A 105 -3.93 4.76 8.31
CA VAL A 105 -3.24 4.97 7.04
C VAL A 105 -1.73 5.00 7.25
N LEU A 106 -1.25 5.71 8.24
CA LEU A 106 0.18 5.80 8.56
C LEU A 106 0.76 4.42 8.91
N CYS A 107 0.08 3.64 9.74
CA CYS A 107 0.46 2.27 10.06
C CYS A 107 0.53 1.39 8.82
N PHE A 108 -0.45 1.51 7.91
CA PHE A 108 -0.46 0.78 6.65
C PHE A 108 0.73 1.15 5.76
N VAL A 109 1.03 2.45 5.62
CA VAL A 109 2.16 2.94 4.82
C VAL A 109 3.49 2.44 5.38
N ILE A 110 3.73 2.61 6.68
CA ILE A 110 4.96 2.17 7.35
C ILE A 110 5.14 0.66 7.19
N TYR A 111 4.08 -0.11 7.40
CA TYR A 111 4.13 -1.57 7.28
C TYR A 111 4.35 -2.03 5.83
N SER A 112 3.72 -1.37 4.86
CA SER A 112 3.93 -1.61 3.43
C SER A 112 5.38 -1.33 3.02
N LEU A 113 5.94 -0.20 3.46
CA LEU A 113 7.35 0.15 3.23
C LEU A 113 8.30 -0.86 3.88
N PHE A 114 8.05 -1.25 5.13
CA PHE A 114 8.87 -2.23 5.83
C PHE A 114 8.93 -3.58 5.11
N ILE A 115 7.77 -4.09 4.65
CA ILE A 115 7.72 -5.35 3.91
C ILE A 115 8.48 -5.26 2.59
N THR A 116 8.33 -4.15 1.87
CA THR A 116 8.92 -3.95 0.55
C THR A 116 10.45 -3.83 0.60
N HIS A 117 10.98 -3.19 1.66
CA HIS A 117 12.43 -2.97 1.84
C HIS A 117 13.11 -4.03 2.69
N ARG A 118 12.38 -5.08 3.10
CA ARG A 118 12.96 -6.15 3.90
C ARG A 118 14.06 -6.88 3.10
N PRO A 119 15.30 -6.98 3.64
CA PRO A 119 16.36 -7.69 2.98
C PRO A 119 16.00 -9.19 2.84
N HIS A 120 16.28 -9.75 1.70
CA HIS A 120 16.05 -11.16 1.41
C HIS A 120 17.32 -11.81 0.85
N ARG A 121 17.48 -13.10 1.12
CA ARG A 121 18.56 -13.90 0.53
C ARG A 121 18.13 -14.39 -0.84
N ASN A 122 18.97 -14.18 -1.86
CA ASN A 122 18.73 -14.64 -3.23
C ASN A 122 19.03 -16.16 -3.35
N ASN A 123 18.14 -16.98 -2.82
CA ASN A 123 18.22 -18.44 -2.87
C ASN A 123 16.81 -19.04 -3.05
N PHE A 124 16.09 -18.52 -4.02
CA PHE A 124 14.74 -18.97 -4.36
C PHE A 124 14.80 -20.14 -5.34
N ASN A 125 13.78 -20.99 -5.30
CA ASN A 125 13.55 -22.06 -6.28
C ASN A 125 12.53 -21.63 -7.32
N TYR A 126 11.59 -20.75 -6.93
CA TYR A 126 10.53 -20.21 -7.78
C TYR A 126 10.41 -18.70 -7.59
N VAL A 127 10.12 -18.00 -8.68
CA VAL A 127 9.82 -16.55 -8.67
C VAL A 127 8.51 -16.34 -9.42
N ILE A 128 7.46 -16.02 -8.71
CA ILE A 128 6.16 -15.65 -9.28
C ILE A 128 6.23 -14.18 -9.67
N ILE A 129 5.82 -13.85 -10.91
CA ILE A 129 5.77 -12.48 -11.42
C ILE A 129 4.31 -12.14 -11.68
N HIS A 130 3.76 -11.20 -10.89
CA HIS A 130 2.36 -10.78 -11.03
C HIS A 130 2.15 -9.85 -12.22
N GLY A 131 1.13 -10.15 -13.03
CA GLY A 131 0.61 -9.29 -14.08
C GLY A 131 -0.02 -7.99 -13.59
N CYS A 132 -0.20 -7.01 -14.47
CA CYS A 132 -0.85 -5.72 -14.16
C CYS A 132 -1.40 -4.98 -15.40
N GLY A 133 -1.76 -5.70 -16.45
CA GLY A 133 -2.29 -5.16 -17.69
C GLY A 133 -1.24 -4.91 -18.78
N LEU A 134 -1.71 -4.96 -20.02
CA LEU A 134 -0.90 -4.79 -21.23
C LEU A 134 -1.17 -3.43 -21.90
N ALA A 135 -0.20 -2.91 -22.59
CA ALA A 135 -0.33 -1.74 -23.46
C ALA A 135 -0.77 -2.19 -24.87
N GLY A 136 -1.92 -1.69 -25.33
CA GLY A 136 -2.47 -2.06 -26.64
C GLY A 136 -2.81 -3.55 -26.77
N GLY A 137 -2.97 -4.23 -25.63
CA GLY A 137 -3.37 -5.64 -25.57
C GLY A 137 -2.25 -6.66 -25.85
N GLU A 138 -1.03 -6.23 -26.14
CA GLU A 138 0.09 -7.13 -26.52
C GLU A 138 1.42 -6.81 -25.83
N ARG A 139 1.69 -5.53 -25.55
CA ARG A 139 3.00 -5.10 -25.08
C ARG A 139 3.01 -4.93 -23.56
N VAL A 140 4.12 -5.30 -22.95
CA VAL A 140 4.35 -5.04 -21.52
C VAL A 140 4.32 -3.54 -21.25
N THR A 141 3.54 -3.10 -20.24
CA THR A 141 3.56 -1.73 -19.74
C THR A 141 4.87 -1.46 -19.00
N LYS A 142 5.21 -0.19 -18.79
CA LYS A 142 6.39 0.15 -17.96
C LYS A 142 6.30 -0.48 -16.56
N LEU A 143 5.11 -0.47 -15.97
CA LEU A 143 4.86 -1.07 -14.66
C LEU A 143 5.09 -2.60 -14.68
N LEU A 144 4.72 -3.27 -15.76
CA LEU A 144 4.90 -4.71 -15.93
C LEU A 144 6.37 -5.05 -16.22
N SER A 145 7.04 -4.27 -17.08
CA SER A 145 8.48 -4.47 -17.36
C SER A 145 9.32 -4.29 -16.10
N ASP A 146 9.04 -3.31 -15.23
CA ASP A 146 9.75 -3.13 -13.97
C ASP A 146 9.61 -4.34 -13.03
N ARG A 147 8.46 -5.04 -13.05
CA ARG A 147 8.28 -6.31 -12.32
C ARG A 147 9.12 -7.44 -12.92
N VAL A 148 9.10 -7.57 -14.25
CA VAL A 148 9.88 -8.61 -14.95
C VAL A 148 11.37 -8.36 -14.77
N ASP A 149 11.85 -7.12 -14.92
CA ASP A 149 13.25 -6.74 -14.70
C ASP A 149 13.69 -7.04 -13.25
N LYS A 150 12.80 -6.81 -12.27
CA LYS A 150 13.07 -7.20 -10.87
C LYS A 150 13.17 -8.71 -10.67
N ALA A 151 12.38 -9.48 -11.39
CA ALA A 151 12.48 -10.93 -11.37
C ALA A 151 13.78 -11.44 -12.04
N ILE A 152 14.21 -10.81 -13.13
CA ILE A 152 15.49 -11.09 -13.79
C ILE A 152 16.65 -10.79 -12.83
N GLU A 153 16.62 -9.66 -12.12
CA GLU A 153 17.63 -9.33 -11.10
C GLU A 153 17.76 -10.43 -10.03
N ILE A 154 16.63 -10.98 -9.57
CA ILE A 154 16.63 -12.11 -8.62
C ILE A 154 17.19 -13.37 -9.27
N TYR A 155 16.75 -13.66 -10.50
CA TYR A 155 17.20 -14.81 -11.27
C TYR A 155 18.72 -14.79 -11.45
N GLU A 156 19.29 -13.66 -11.83
CA GLU A 156 20.74 -13.51 -12.03
C GLU A 156 21.54 -13.65 -10.73
N LYS A 157 21.03 -13.12 -9.61
CA LYS A 157 21.68 -13.16 -8.30
C LYS A 157 21.60 -14.52 -7.61
N CYS A 158 20.70 -15.41 -8.02
CA CYS A 158 20.60 -16.75 -7.48
C CYS A 158 21.73 -17.65 -8.01
N LYS A 159 22.43 -18.35 -7.11
CA LYS A 159 23.47 -19.33 -7.50
C LYS A 159 22.89 -20.49 -8.31
N VAL A 160 21.75 -21.01 -7.89
CA VAL A 160 20.95 -21.97 -8.66
C VAL A 160 19.79 -21.19 -9.25
N LYS A 161 19.64 -21.25 -10.57
CA LYS A 161 18.62 -20.48 -11.27
C LYS A 161 17.21 -20.93 -10.85
N PRO A 162 16.36 -20.02 -10.38
CA PRO A 162 14.98 -20.34 -10.04
C PRO A 162 14.12 -20.46 -11.28
N VAL A 163 13.04 -21.21 -11.20
CA VAL A 163 11.99 -21.21 -12.21
C VAL A 163 11.18 -19.94 -12.06
N LEU A 164 11.01 -19.20 -13.16
CA LEU A 164 10.19 -18.00 -13.26
C LEU A 164 8.75 -18.39 -13.63
N ILE A 165 7.77 -17.87 -12.91
CA ILE A 165 6.35 -18.12 -13.16
C ILE A 165 5.68 -16.78 -13.45
N PRO A 166 5.69 -16.30 -14.72
CA PRO A 166 4.82 -15.20 -15.13
C PRO A 166 3.37 -15.64 -14.96
N SER A 167 2.60 -14.84 -14.20
CA SER A 167 1.22 -15.17 -13.81
C SER A 167 0.29 -14.01 -14.11
N GLY A 168 -0.68 -14.26 -14.98
CA GLY A 168 -1.70 -13.33 -15.41
C GLY A 168 -2.40 -13.81 -16.67
N GLY A 169 -3.73 -13.90 -16.63
CA GLY A 169 -4.55 -14.32 -17.75
C GLY A 169 -4.69 -13.25 -18.83
N GLN A 170 -5.64 -13.44 -19.71
CA GLN A 170 -5.95 -12.51 -20.79
C GLN A 170 -7.16 -11.66 -20.40
N GLY A 171 -6.96 -10.34 -20.35
CA GLY A 171 -8.04 -9.39 -20.16
C GLY A 171 -8.96 -9.29 -21.39
N ALA A 172 -10.15 -8.74 -21.22
CA ALA A 172 -11.14 -8.63 -22.31
C ALA A 172 -10.67 -7.75 -23.48
N ASP A 173 -9.77 -6.82 -23.23
CA ASP A 173 -9.16 -5.89 -24.19
C ASP A 173 -7.76 -6.31 -24.62
N GLU A 174 -7.30 -7.49 -24.20
CA GLU A 174 -5.97 -8.01 -24.51
C GLU A 174 -6.01 -9.06 -25.61
N LYS A 175 -5.00 -9.10 -26.46
CA LYS A 175 -4.86 -10.08 -27.56
C LYS A 175 -4.12 -11.33 -27.14
N ILE A 176 -3.26 -11.21 -26.13
CA ILE A 176 -2.52 -12.31 -25.51
C ILE A 176 -2.64 -12.19 -23.99
N SER A 177 -2.36 -13.28 -23.25
CA SER A 177 -2.30 -13.20 -21.78
C SER A 177 -1.13 -12.36 -21.30
N GLU A 178 -1.31 -11.72 -20.12
CA GLU A 178 -0.22 -11.00 -19.48
C GLU A 178 1.00 -11.90 -19.25
N ALA A 179 0.74 -13.15 -18.84
CA ALA A 179 1.79 -14.15 -18.66
C ALA A 179 2.58 -14.43 -19.94
N GLN A 180 1.90 -14.52 -21.09
CA GLN A 180 2.55 -14.71 -22.38
C GLN A 180 3.41 -13.50 -22.78
N ALA A 181 2.90 -12.29 -22.57
CA ALA A 181 3.65 -11.06 -22.81
C ALA A 181 4.91 -10.97 -21.93
N MET A 182 4.78 -11.33 -20.64
CA MET A 182 5.93 -11.40 -19.74
C MET A 182 6.94 -12.48 -20.15
N LYS A 183 6.48 -13.66 -20.61
CA LYS A 183 7.37 -14.71 -21.11
C LYS A 183 8.16 -14.23 -22.32
N ASN A 184 7.51 -13.58 -23.29
CA ASN A 184 8.17 -13.03 -24.47
C ASN A 184 9.27 -12.03 -24.05
N TYR A 185 8.95 -11.13 -23.12
CA TYR A 185 9.91 -10.16 -22.60
C TYR A 185 11.09 -10.81 -21.86
N LEU A 186 10.83 -11.87 -21.06
CA LEU A 186 11.89 -12.65 -20.39
C LEU A 186 12.85 -13.27 -21.42
N MET A 187 12.31 -13.85 -22.50
CA MET A 187 13.12 -14.45 -23.57
C MET A 187 13.94 -13.40 -24.33
N GLU A 188 13.36 -12.23 -24.64
CA GLU A 188 14.09 -11.09 -25.23
C GLU A 188 15.26 -10.64 -24.34
N LYS A 189 15.13 -10.76 -23.02
CA LYS A 189 16.18 -10.46 -22.04
C LYS A 189 17.19 -11.62 -21.83
N GLY A 190 17.07 -12.72 -22.57
CA GLY A 190 18.01 -13.84 -22.53
C GLY A 190 17.74 -14.89 -21.47
N VAL A 191 16.55 -14.91 -20.84
CA VAL A 191 16.15 -15.98 -19.94
C VAL A 191 15.78 -17.22 -20.78
N PRO A 192 16.37 -18.40 -20.50
CA PRO A 192 16.03 -19.62 -21.21
C PRO A 192 14.55 -20.02 -21.04
N GLU A 193 13.91 -20.46 -22.10
CA GLU A 193 12.50 -20.90 -22.05
C GLU A 193 12.28 -22.04 -21.07
N ALA A 194 13.26 -22.93 -20.91
CA ALA A 194 13.20 -24.05 -19.96
C ALA A 194 13.06 -23.62 -18.49
N ASP A 195 13.46 -22.37 -18.17
CA ASP A 195 13.36 -21.82 -16.83
C ASP A 195 12.05 -21.02 -16.61
N VAL A 196 11.13 -21.01 -17.58
CA VAL A 196 9.88 -20.27 -17.51
C VAL A 196 8.67 -21.19 -17.55
N LEU A 197 7.80 -21.08 -16.54
CA LEU A 197 6.51 -21.79 -16.49
C LEU A 197 5.36 -20.80 -16.56
N LEU A 198 4.52 -20.96 -17.56
CA LEU A 198 3.41 -20.03 -17.81
C LEU A 198 2.21 -20.32 -16.89
N GLU A 199 1.65 -19.28 -16.28
CA GLU A 199 0.34 -19.30 -15.64
C GLU A 199 -0.54 -18.22 -16.31
N ASP A 200 -1.40 -18.60 -17.22
CA ASP A 200 -2.17 -17.73 -18.11
C ASP A 200 -3.71 -17.83 -17.93
N LYS A 201 -4.17 -18.46 -16.83
CA LYS A 201 -5.60 -18.75 -16.61
C LYS A 201 -6.27 -17.81 -15.60
N SER A 202 -5.50 -17.05 -14.86
CA SER A 202 -5.99 -16.22 -13.77
C SER A 202 -6.59 -14.91 -14.28
N ALA A 203 -7.71 -14.49 -13.70
CA ALA A 203 -8.34 -13.18 -13.92
C ALA A 203 -8.19 -12.24 -12.72
N THR A 204 -7.78 -12.75 -11.55
CA THR A 204 -7.66 -12.00 -10.31
C THR A 204 -6.34 -12.27 -9.62
N THR A 205 -5.91 -11.34 -8.73
CA THR A 205 -4.70 -11.53 -7.91
C THR A 205 -4.77 -12.80 -7.04
N GLU A 206 -5.96 -13.17 -6.56
CA GLU A 206 -6.14 -14.39 -5.76
C GLU A 206 -5.93 -15.64 -6.62
N GLU A 207 -6.47 -15.66 -7.84
CA GLU A 207 -6.28 -16.75 -8.80
C GLU A 207 -4.83 -16.84 -9.26
N ASN A 208 -4.14 -15.71 -9.53
CA ASN A 208 -2.71 -15.70 -9.84
C ASN A 208 -1.91 -16.49 -8.79
N ILE A 209 -2.20 -16.23 -7.51
CA ILE A 209 -1.51 -16.89 -6.41
C ILE A 209 -1.88 -18.37 -6.31
N MET A 210 -3.17 -18.69 -6.43
CA MET A 210 -3.66 -20.08 -6.31
C MET A 210 -3.14 -20.95 -7.44
N ASN A 211 -3.21 -20.47 -8.68
CA ASN A 211 -2.76 -21.21 -9.86
C ASN A 211 -1.23 -21.35 -9.87
N SER A 212 -0.49 -20.28 -9.55
CA SER A 212 0.98 -20.38 -9.39
C SER A 212 1.36 -21.36 -8.29
N LYS A 213 0.61 -21.37 -7.16
CA LYS A 213 0.82 -22.34 -6.09
C LYS A 213 0.59 -23.77 -6.57
N ALA A 214 -0.47 -24.02 -7.34
CA ALA A 214 -0.75 -25.34 -7.90
C ALA A 214 0.40 -25.85 -8.80
N ILE A 215 0.96 -24.97 -9.65
CA ILE A 215 2.16 -25.27 -10.46
C ILE A 215 3.35 -25.63 -9.57
N ILE A 216 3.59 -24.87 -8.50
CA ILE A 216 4.71 -25.15 -7.57
C ILE A 216 4.47 -26.45 -6.80
N ASP A 217 3.23 -26.72 -6.37
CA ASP A 217 2.90 -27.88 -5.56
C ASP A 217 2.96 -29.20 -6.35
N SER A 218 2.73 -29.15 -7.65
CA SER A 218 2.87 -30.33 -8.53
C SER A 218 4.32 -30.77 -8.74
N ARG A 219 5.31 -29.97 -8.31
CA ARG A 219 6.72 -30.25 -8.47
C ARG A 219 7.35 -30.72 -7.18
N GLU A 220 8.33 -31.61 -7.31
CA GLU A 220 9.10 -32.11 -6.18
C GLU A 220 10.22 -31.14 -5.76
N GLY A 221 10.73 -31.32 -4.55
CA GLY A 221 11.88 -30.59 -4.04
C GLY A 221 11.55 -29.38 -3.18
N ARG A 222 12.53 -28.50 -3.01
CA ARG A 222 12.41 -27.29 -2.19
C ARG A 222 11.56 -26.24 -2.90
N LYS A 223 10.60 -25.63 -2.17
CA LYS A 223 9.61 -24.68 -2.71
C LYS A 223 9.81 -23.27 -2.16
N LYS A 224 11.07 -22.83 -2.03
CA LYS A 224 11.33 -21.46 -1.57
C LYS A 224 10.98 -20.47 -2.67
N THR A 225 9.91 -19.70 -2.46
CA THR A 225 9.26 -18.87 -3.47
C THR A 225 9.46 -17.38 -3.18
N ALA A 226 9.85 -16.61 -4.19
CA ALA A 226 9.70 -15.17 -4.23
C ALA A 226 8.41 -14.81 -4.98
N LEU A 227 7.75 -13.73 -4.56
CA LEU A 227 6.59 -13.15 -5.25
C LEU A 227 6.92 -11.71 -5.58
N VAL A 228 7.08 -11.43 -6.88
CA VAL A 228 7.43 -10.12 -7.40
C VAL A 228 6.16 -9.38 -7.84
N SER A 229 5.99 -8.19 -7.31
CA SER A 229 4.91 -7.28 -7.69
C SER A 229 5.37 -5.83 -7.50
N SER A 230 4.58 -4.86 -7.91
CA SER A 230 4.87 -3.44 -7.62
C SER A 230 4.93 -3.22 -6.12
N ASN A 231 5.85 -2.38 -5.66
CA ASN A 231 6.15 -2.17 -4.24
C ASN A 231 4.91 -1.83 -3.40
N TYR A 232 3.98 -1.02 -3.89
CA TYR A 232 2.72 -0.69 -3.19
C TYR A 232 1.76 -1.88 -3.07
N HIS A 233 1.87 -2.89 -3.96
CA HIS A 233 0.95 -4.02 -4.06
C HIS A 233 1.42 -5.28 -3.31
N VAL A 234 2.70 -5.37 -2.97
CA VAL A 234 3.32 -6.55 -2.32
C VAL A 234 2.59 -6.97 -1.06
N TYR A 235 2.15 -6.02 -0.23
CA TYR A 235 1.43 -6.34 1.01
C TYR A 235 0.14 -7.14 0.74
N ARG A 236 -0.69 -6.68 -0.21
CA ARG A 236 -1.93 -7.38 -0.59
C ARG A 236 -1.64 -8.77 -1.15
N CYS A 237 -0.64 -8.89 -2.01
CA CYS A 237 -0.21 -10.18 -2.57
C CYS A 237 0.23 -11.15 -1.47
N LEU A 238 1.06 -10.72 -0.51
CA LEU A 238 1.50 -11.57 0.60
C LEU A 238 0.35 -12.00 1.53
N ARG A 239 -0.63 -11.12 1.73
CA ARG A 239 -1.83 -11.44 2.51
C ARG A 239 -2.66 -12.52 1.83
N LEU A 240 -2.89 -12.41 0.50
CA LEU A 240 -3.59 -13.42 -0.29
C LEU A 240 -2.79 -14.73 -0.37
N ALA A 241 -1.46 -14.66 -0.53
CA ALA A 241 -0.59 -15.83 -0.51
C ALA A 241 -0.68 -16.60 0.81
N ARG A 242 -0.70 -15.88 1.95
CA ARG A 242 -0.90 -16.49 3.27
C ARG A 242 -2.27 -17.17 3.38
N LYS A 243 -3.34 -16.52 2.87
CA LYS A 243 -4.70 -17.11 2.84
C LYS A 243 -4.74 -18.38 1.99
N ALA A 244 -4.03 -18.41 0.86
CA ALA A 244 -3.90 -19.58 -0.01
C ALA A 244 -2.93 -20.65 0.53
N GLY A 245 -2.27 -20.43 1.66
CA GLY A 245 -1.27 -21.34 2.23
C GLY A 245 0.07 -21.37 1.47
N LEU A 246 0.37 -20.35 0.65
CA LEU A 246 1.65 -20.22 -0.03
C LEU A 246 2.63 -19.44 0.85
N LYS A 247 3.71 -20.10 1.26
CA LYS A 247 4.84 -19.48 1.97
C LYS A 247 5.79 -18.84 0.96
N CYS A 248 5.79 -17.52 0.85
CA CYS A 248 6.64 -16.79 -0.08
C CYS A 248 7.24 -15.52 0.55
N THR A 249 8.30 -15.03 -0.08
CA THR A 249 8.91 -13.73 0.22
C THR A 249 8.45 -12.71 -0.82
N GLY A 250 7.81 -11.62 -0.38
CA GLY A 250 7.43 -10.54 -1.27
C GLY A 250 8.63 -9.69 -1.68
N VAL A 251 8.73 -9.38 -2.95
CA VAL A 251 9.75 -8.49 -3.51
C VAL A 251 9.07 -7.40 -4.33
N GLY A 252 9.33 -6.14 -3.96
CA GLY A 252 8.77 -4.97 -4.63
C GLY A 252 9.60 -4.55 -5.84
N ALA A 253 8.96 -4.44 -7.00
CA ALA A 253 9.51 -3.72 -8.13
C ALA A 253 9.34 -2.21 -7.94
N HIS A 254 10.28 -1.43 -8.44
CA HIS A 254 10.24 0.03 -8.36
C HIS A 254 9.05 0.59 -9.14
N VAL A 255 8.46 1.66 -8.62
CA VAL A 255 7.38 2.41 -9.26
C VAL A 255 7.67 3.89 -9.13
N ALA A 256 7.34 4.66 -10.14
CA ALA A 256 7.52 6.11 -10.14
C ALA A 256 6.81 6.77 -8.95
N LEU A 257 7.48 7.72 -8.28
CA LEU A 257 6.99 8.35 -7.06
C LEU A 257 5.61 9.01 -7.21
N TYR A 258 5.32 9.58 -8.38
CA TYR A 258 4.01 10.21 -8.63
C TYR A 258 2.85 9.20 -8.64
N TYR A 259 3.12 7.92 -8.91
CA TYR A 259 2.09 6.87 -8.92
C TYR A 259 1.73 6.38 -7.51
N TRP A 260 2.65 6.53 -6.58
CA TRP A 260 2.59 5.96 -5.23
C TRP A 260 1.36 6.39 -4.40
N PRO A 261 1.05 7.69 -4.26
CA PRO A 261 -0.05 8.10 -3.38
C PRO A 261 -1.41 7.52 -3.80
N SER A 262 -1.78 7.64 -5.07
CA SER A 262 -3.04 7.05 -5.58
C SER A 262 -3.07 5.53 -5.44
N ALA A 263 -1.95 4.86 -5.73
CA ALA A 263 -1.84 3.41 -5.60
C ALA A 263 -1.96 2.96 -4.14
N LEU A 264 -1.29 3.63 -3.20
CA LEU A 264 -1.38 3.31 -1.76
C LEU A 264 -2.79 3.54 -1.20
N ILE A 265 -3.45 4.63 -1.58
CA ILE A 265 -4.84 4.88 -1.17
C ILE A 265 -5.75 3.75 -1.64
N ARG A 266 -5.62 3.33 -2.90
CA ARG A 266 -6.37 2.19 -3.46
C ARG A 266 -6.09 0.89 -2.70
N GLU A 267 -4.83 0.59 -2.41
CA GLU A 267 -4.46 -0.62 -1.66
C GLU A 267 -4.95 -0.56 -0.21
N PHE A 268 -4.87 0.61 0.44
CA PHE A 268 -5.44 0.81 1.77
C PHE A 268 -6.95 0.54 1.78
N ILE A 269 -7.70 1.13 0.85
CA ILE A 269 -9.15 0.91 0.73
C ILE A 269 -9.44 -0.58 0.52
N ALA A 270 -8.73 -1.25 -0.39
CA ALA A 270 -8.91 -2.67 -0.65
C ALA A 270 -8.65 -3.56 0.58
N VAL A 271 -7.69 -3.19 1.43
CA VAL A 271 -7.40 -3.90 2.69
C VAL A 271 -8.42 -3.53 3.76
N PHE A 272 -8.75 -2.24 3.89
CA PHE A 272 -9.68 -1.72 4.88
C PHE A 272 -11.08 -2.34 4.75
N LEU A 273 -11.58 -2.48 3.52
CA LEU A 273 -12.89 -3.07 3.24
C LEU A 273 -12.95 -4.59 3.42
N THR A 274 -11.85 -5.25 3.76
CA THR A 274 -11.92 -6.67 4.12
C THR A 274 -12.61 -6.86 5.47
N LYS A 275 -13.55 -7.80 5.55
CA LYS A 275 -14.40 -8.03 6.73
C LYS A 275 -13.62 -8.02 8.05
N ASN A 276 -12.51 -8.77 8.12
CA ASN A 276 -11.75 -8.88 9.36
C ASN A 276 -11.06 -7.57 9.75
N PHE A 277 -10.48 -6.84 8.78
CA PHE A 277 -9.82 -5.58 9.06
C PHE A 277 -10.84 -4.52 9.48
N LEU A 278 -11.96 -4.44 8.78
CA LEU A 278 -13.04 -3.50 9.08
C LEU A 278 -13.59 -3.70 10.50
N ILE A 279 -13.85 -4.95 10.91
CA ILE A 279 -14.33 -5.26 12.26
C ILE A 279 -13.31 -4.78 13.31
N TRP A 280 -12.03 -5.13 13.16
CA TRP A 280 -11.01 -4.72 14.12
C TRP A 280 -10.78 -3.20 14.12
N ALA A 281 -10.85 -2.55 12.97
CA ALA A 281 -10.77 -1.09 12.89
C ALA A 281 -11.95 -0.42 13.59
N MET A 282 -13.17 -0.95 13.45
CA MET A 282 -14.36 -0.43 14.15
C MET A 282 -14.29 -0.64 15.66
N ILE A 283 -13.85 -1.83 16.11
CA ILE A 283 -13.64 -2.08 17.54
C ILE A 283 -12.58 -1.13 18.10
N GLY A 284 -11.44 -0.98 17.43
CA GLY A 284 -10.39 -0.05 17.83
C GLY A 284 -10.87 1.40 17.86
N TYR A 285 -11.70 1.81 16.90
CA TYR A 285 -12.31 3.13 16.89
C TYR A 285 -13.21 3.35 18.10
N LEU A 286 -14.11 2.43 18.39
CA LEU A 286 -15.01 2.52 19.56
C LEU A 286 -14.22 2.62 20.87
N VAL A 287 -13.16 1.83 21.02
CA VAL A 287 -12.28 1.91 22.21
C VAL A 287 -11.56 3.25 22.25
N PHE A 288 -11.10 3.77 21.11
CA PHE A 288 -10.38 5.03 21.03
C PHE A 288 -11.26 6.23 21.37
N VAL A 289 -12.52 6.25 20.92
CA VAL A 289 -13.45 7.36 21.17
C VAL A 289 -14.27 7.19 22.45
N SER A 290 -14.21 6.04 23.13
CA SER A 290 -14.99 5.75 24.34
C SER A 290 -14.81 6.78 25.47
N PRO A 291 -13.61 7.35 25.74
CA PRO A 291 -13.46 8.40 26.76
C PRO A 291 -14.22 9.68 26.39
N LEU A 292 -14.30 10.03 25.11
CA LEU A 292 -15.06 11.20 24.64
C LEU A 292 -16.56 10.95 24.74
N LEU A 293 -17.02 9.74 24.39
CA LEU A 293 -18.41 9.34 24.55
C LEU A 293 -18.83 9.32 26.02
N TYR A 294 -17.95 8.84 26.91
CA TYR A 294 -18.20 8.88 28.34
C TYR A 294 -18.33 10.33 28.85
N ALA A 295 -17.41 11.21 28.49
CA ALA A 295 -17.48 12.62 28.85
C ALA A 295 -18.81 13.27 28.40
N PHE A 296 -19.27 12.95 27.18
CA PHE A 296 -20.53 13.44 26.62
C PHE A 296 -21.78 12.92 27.36
N LEU A 297 -21.75 11.72 27.92
CA LEU A 297 -22.89 11.10 28.63
C LEU A 297 -22.98 11.51 30.09
N VAL A 298 -21.90 12.05 30.67
CA VAL A 298 -21.82 12.44 32.12
C VAL A 298 -22.04 13.94 32.32
N GLU A 299 -21.90 14.76 31.25
CA GLU A 299 -22.36 16.15 31.24
C GLU A 299 -23.86 16.25 30.98
#